data_35758cab56459519f704544f8fe02954
#
_entry.id   35758cab56459519f704544f8fe02954
#
_cell.length_a   1.000
_cell.length_b   1.000
_cell.length_c   1.000
_cell.angle_alpha   90.00
_cell.angle_beta   90.00
_cell.angle_gamma   90.00
#
_symmetry.space_group_name_H-M   'P 1'
#
loop_
_entity.id
_entity.type
_entity.pdbx_description
1 polymer ?
#
loop_
_entity_poly.entity_id
_entity_poly.type
_entity_poly.pdbx_seq_one_letter_code
_entity_poly.pdbx_strand_id
1 'polypeptide(L)'
;MANKDMKPILYSPTDTDFEAGGIGVLVDCKKCLVTEEGNGAYTAELAFPINAKYSEQLEDHNYQIKCKPNAEDNYHIFYIYNHYKDMATGVLYVYAKSRTMKLGNRAVKKLTFERATCEEAMGHLEKAMDQQSDIRLFSNITRVGSTSIEVTNPLQCIKGIDGSFNQIYGGEMKHEPFKLSLLSRRGKDHVTTFRYRKNLSGLKVDINFDGLLTRVFPYADVQNNEGQTERIYGNKVDSPYINHYDGEIYSEYVQFTEEQGVTNQTSLNNVAKKYFSSLNPNCDKPKVSIELNIRKMEDSALAKRFKSFRTIGLFDTFDVFHERYNIKITAQVTKIVYDSLAERVESLEAGDTKYTFFEKQKQEIAETLKGYTGKQYASNFIDVVTNIISGNDGGHVIWWPKNRPTDLFFCDNAKLEKAKLVLRINKSGIGFSSKGWQGPFSTAWTLDGKFNANFIKTGIIDANVFQNSFNKTGDVLRLVNGLLEIRNNSKKIMQLTKKGMEFWNGANHVGSMGTKGNPFPDLRDENGNPVIKDGNSLLITGDDPKTNVIGFSNKKGTGIAIAGGQQFHLGNDFYFIGIDGQDSTIHAKKLFLNGKEVIPGQNGGGGSGAGT
;
A
#
# COMPACT_ATOMS: atom_id res chain seq x y z
N MET A 1 9.42 55.60 -8.91
CA MET A 1 7.97 55.35 -8.87
C MET A 1 7.81 53.83 -8.86
N ALA A 2 7.25 53.28 -7.81
CA ALA A 2 6.98 51.82 -7.77
C ALA A 2 5.97 51.51 -8.88
N ASN A 3 6.26 50.52 -9.67
CA ASN A 3 5.43 50.09 -10.79
C ASN A 3 4.06 49.66 -10.23
N LYS A 4 2.97 50.30 -10.71
CA LYS A 4 1.62 50.11 -10.17
C LYS A 4 1.09 48.67 -10.35
N ASP A 5 1.73 47.91 -11.24
CA ASP A 5 1.36 46.56 -11.62
C ASP A 5 1.92 45.46 -10.64
N MET A 6 2.79 45.84 -9.71
CA MET A 6 3.42 44.91 -8.72
C MET A 6 2.69 44.86 -7.37
N LYS A 7 1.63 45.65 -7.16
CA LYS A 7 0.93 45.68 -5.87
C LYS A 7 -0.26 44.73 -5.85
N PRO A 8 -0.51 44.06 -4.71
CA PRO A 8 -1.69 43.21 -4.56
C PRO A 8 -2.99 44.00 -4.74
N ILE A 9 -4.03 43.34 -5.21
CA ILE A 9 -5.36 43.92 -5.41
C ILE A 9 -6.34 43.20 -4.48
N LEU A 10 -7.18 43.99 -3.82
CA LEU A 10 -8.21 43.49 -2.90
C LEU A 10 -9.52 43.29 -3.66
N TYR A 11 -10.15 42.14 -3.38
CA TYR A 11 -11.47 41.76 -3.93
C TYR A 11 -12.43 41.38 -2.81
N SER A 12 -13.72 41.51 -3.06
CA SER A 12 -14.79 41.11 -2.17
C SER A 12 -14.81 39.55 -1.98
N PRO A 13 -15.36 39.06 -0.86
CA PRO A 13 -15.57 37.62 -0.67
C PRO A 13 -16.38 36.93 -1.77
N THR A 14 -17.27 37.67 -2.42
CA THR A 14 -18.20 37.18 -3.46
C THR A 14 -17.72 37.37 -4.89
N ASP A 15 -16.60 38.07 -5.09
CA ASP A 15 -16.06 38.30 -6.43
C ASP A 15 -15.58 36.98 -7.04
N THR A 16 -15.97 36.74 -8.27
CA THR A 16 -15.59 35.59 -9.10
C THR A 16 -14.85 36.00 -10.37
N ASP A 17 -14.91 37.30 -10.73
CA ASP A 17 -14.15 37.88 -11.82
C ASP A 17 -12.96 38.66 -11.25
N PHE A 18 -11.77 38.26 -11.62
CA PHE A 18 -10.50 38.84 -11.16
C PHE A 18 -9.76 39.59 -12.29
N GLU A 19 -10.38 39.79 -13.43
CA GLU A 19 -9.83 40.62 -14.51
C GLU A 19 -10.11 42.11 -14.26
N ALA A 20 -11.20 42.42 -13.59
CA ALA A 20 -11.51 43.79 -13.14
C ALA A 20 -10.60 44.22 -11.98
N GLY A 21 -10.54 45.54 -11.74
CA GLY A 21 -9.65 46.15 -10.73
C GLY A 21 -10.01 45.89 -9.25
N GLY A 22 -11.04 45.08 -8.98
CA GLY A 22 -11.49 44.77 -7.62
C GLY A 22 -11.93 45.97 -6.80
N ILE A 23 -11.88 45.90 -5.48
CA ILE A 23 -12.14 47.00 -4.56
C ILE A 23 -11.02 48.05 -4.65
N GLY A 24 -9.78 47.61 -4.85
CA GLY A 24 -8.67 48.51 -5.10
C GLY A 24 -7.30 47.91 -4.88
N VAL A 25 -6.30 48.65 -5.33
CA VAL A 25 -4.89 48.29 -5.22
C VAL A 25 -4.37 48.60 -3.81
N LEU A 26 -3.69 47.66 -3.19
CA LEU A 26 -3.07 47.77 -1.86
C LEU A 26 -1.72 48.50 -2.00
N VAL A 27 -1.74 49.80 -2.33
CA VAL A 27 -0.53 50.59 -2.61
C VAL A 27 0.41 50.71 -1.41
N ASP A 28 -0.14 50.66 -0.19
CA ASP A 28 0.59 50.77 1.06
C ASP A 28 1.16 49.45 1.54
N CYS A 29 0.96 48.34 0.83
CA CYS A 29 1.51 47.04 1.18
C CYS A 29 3.04 47.10 1.25
N LYS A 30 3.59 46.71 2.43
CA LYS A 30 5.04 46.76 2.74
C LYS A 30 5.72 45.45 2.46
N LYS A 31 4.95 44.32 2.55
CA LYS A 31 5.42 42.95 2.37
C LYS A 31 4.30 42.15 1.75
N CYS A 32 4.61 41.33 0.75
CA CYS A 32 3.70 40.33 0.22
C CYS A 32 4.54 39.11 -0.18
N LEU A 33 4.64 38.14 0.75
CA LEU A 33 5.38 36.91 0.52
C LEU A 33 4.41 35.77 0.25
N VAL A 34 4.62 35.09 -0.86
CA VAL A 34 3.85 33.89 -1.24
C VAL A 34 4.72 32.67 -0.97
N THR A 35 4.22 31.76 -0.17
CA THR A 35 4.89 30.49 0.16
C THR A 35 4.12 29.35 -0.48
N GLU A 36 4.80 28.54 -1.30
CA GLU A 36 4.27 27.33 -1.88
C GLU A 36 5.13 26.13 -1.45
N GLU A 37 4.49 25.11 -0.84
CA GLU A 37 5.11 23.87 -0.43
C GLU A 37 4.71 22.73 -1.37
N GLY A 38 5.64 21.85 -1.65
CA GLY A 38 5.44 20.71 -2.55
C GLY A 38 4.29 19.82 -2.09
N ASN A 39 3.23 19.74 -2.89
CA ASN A 39 2.00 19.03 -2.56
C ASN A 39 1.42 19.43 -1.18
N GLY A 40 1.54 20.67 -0.77
CA GLY A 40 1.22 21.13 0.57
C GLY A 40 0.54 22.49 0.62
N ALA A 41 0.97 23.30 1.58
CA ALA A 41 0.42 24.62 1.82
C ALA A 41 0.75 25.60 0.68
N TYR A 42 -0.21 26.47 0.36
CA TYR A 42 -0.03 27.56 -0.57
C TYR A 42 -0.66 28.82 0.04
N THR A 43 0.17 29.72 0.52
CA THR A 43 -0.23 30.85 1.38
C THR A 43 0.41 32.15 0.95
N ALA A 44 -0.23 33.27 1.29
CA ALA A 44 0.33 34.60 1.17
C ALA A 44 0.33 35.30 2.54
N GLU A 45 1.42 35.97 2.87
CA GLU A 45 1.58 36.80 4.05
C GLU A 45 1.79 38.24 3.61
N LEU A 46 0.97 39.16 4.13
CA LEU A 46 1.09 40.58 3.86
C LEU A 46 1.37 41.35 5.14
N ALA A 47 2.15 42.44 5.02
CA ALA A 47 2.30 43.44 6.06
C ALA A 47 1.76 44.78 5.54
N PHE A 48 0.79 45.36 6.25
CA PHE A 48 0.05 46.53 5.84
C PHE A 48 -0.07 47.54 6.99
N PRO A 49 -0.03 48.87 6.78
CA PRO A 49 -0.22 49.83 7.87
C PRO A 49 -1.65 49.80 8.40
N ILE A 50 -1.83 49.83 9.73
CA ILE A 50 -3.14 49.73 10.39
C ILE A 50 -4.09 50.89 10.09
N ASN A 51 -3.57 52.05 9.69
CA ASN A 51 -4.35 53.25 9.40
C ASN A 51 -4.45 53.54 7.89
N ALA A 52 -4.01 52.64 7.04
CA ALA A 52 -4.06 52.84 5.60
C ALA A 52 -5.44 52.47 5.04
N LYS A 53 -5.74 52.96 3.82
CA LYS A 53 -6.96 52.64 3.12
C LYS A 53 -7.07 51.14 2.91
N TYR A 54 -8.21 50.53 3.18
CA TYR A 54 -8.53 49.10 3.10
C TYR A 54 -8.02 48.24 4.29
N SER A 55 -7.46 48.84 5.34
CA SER A 55 -7.04 48.06 6.51
C SER A 55 -8.20 47.32 7.19
N GLU A 56 -9.38 47.94 7.27
CA GLU A 56 -10.57 47.31 7.85
C GLU A 56 -11.03 46.08 7.06
N GLN A 57 -11.00 46.15 5.73
CA GLN A 57 -11.37 45.01 4.86
C GLN A 57 -10.33 43.89 4.95
N LEU A 58 -9.07 44.21 5.22
CA LEU A 58 -8.00 43.22 5.41
C LEU A 58 -8.08 42.49 6.76
N GLU A 59 -8.87 43.00 7.71
CA GLU A 59 -9.17 42.36 8.98
C GLU A 59 -10.35 41.38 8.89
N ASP A 60 -11.13 41.46 7.81
CA ASP A 60 -12.28 40.59 7.64
C ASP A 60 -11.87 39.33 6.85
N HIS A 61 -12.39 38.19 7.33
CA HIS A 61 -12.10 36.91 6.69
C HIS A 61 -12.83 36.81 5.34
N ASN A 62 -12.30 35.94 4.48
CA ASN A 62 -12.80 35.66 3.12
C ASN A 62 -12.63 36.77 2.09
N TYR A 63 -12.22 37.99 2.43
CA TYR A 63 -11.77 38.91 1.38
C TYR A 63 -10.64 38.26 0.60
N GLN A 64 -10.54 38.60 -0.70
CA GLN A 64 -9.64 37.93 -1.62
C GLN A 64 -8.53 38.89 -2.07
N ILE A 65 -7.34 38.34 -2.21
CA ILE A 65 -6.13 39.09 -2.59
C ILE A 65 -5.59 38.47 -3.87
N LYS A 66 -5.51 39.28 -4.92
CA LYS A 66 -4.85 38.94 -6.18
C LYS A 66 -3.42 39.45 -6.12
N CYS A 67 -2.45 38.57 -6.29
CA CYS A 67 -1.04 38.95 -6.37
C CYS A 67 -0.25 37.98 -7.25
N LYS A 68 0.96 38.38 -7.65
CA LYS A 68 1.87 37.51 -8.40
C LYS A 68 2.47 36.46 -7.48
N PRO A 69 2.27 35.15 -7.75
CA PRO A 69 2.62 34.11 -6.79
C PRO A 69 4.02 33.54 -6.96
N ASN A 70 4.57 33.58 -8.18
CA ASN A 70 5.85 33.01 -8.57
C ASN A 70 6.35 33.63 -9.88
N ALA A 71 7.49 33.16 -10.38
CA ALA A 71 8.08 33.67 -11.61
C ALA A 71 7.34 33.28 -12.90
N GLU A 72 6.54 32.22 -12.87
CA GLU A 72 5.89 31.62 -14.05
C GLU A 72 4.45 32.12 -14.23
N ASP A 73 3.69 32.21 -13.12
CA ASP A 73 2.28 32.57 -13.15
C ASP A 73 2.10 34.10 -13.02
N ASN A 74 1.17 34.65 -13.80
CA ASN A 74 0.89 36.09 -13.79
C ASN A 74 0.20 36.55 -12.51
N TYR A 75 -0.72 35.74 -11.98
CA TYR A 75 -1.41 36.00 -10.73
C TYR A 75 -1.99 34.75 -10.10
N HIS A 76 -2.28 34.85 -8.81
CA HIS A 76 -3.06 33.87 -8.05
C HIS A 76 -4.00 34.59 -7.09
N ILE A 77 -5.04 33.88 -6.64
CA ILE A 77 -6.04 34.40 -5.71
C ILE A 77 -5.90 33.69 -4.37
N PHE A 78 -5.78 34.50 -3.33
CA PHE A 78 -5.72 34.06 -1.94
C PHE A 78 -6.90 34.63 -1.16
N TYR A 79 -7.50 33.86 -0.27
CA TYR A 79 -8.56 34.35 0.64
C TYR A 79 -7.99 34.52 2.05
N ILE A 80 -8.37 35.60 2.74
CA ILE A 80 -7.92 35.93 4.09
C ILE A 80 -8.55 34.93 5.08
N TYR A 81 -7.72 34.33 5.95
CA TYR A 81 -8.20 33.43 6.99
C TYR A 81 -7.73 33.81 8.40
N ASN A 82 -6.72 34.67 8.50
CA ASN A 82 -6.18 35.13 9.77
C ASN A 82 -5.51 36.49 9.61
N HIS A 83 -5.54 37.28 10.66
CA HIS A 83 -4.77 38.52 10.76
C HIS A 83 -4.39 38.81 12.20
N TYR A 84 -3.38 39.65 12.42
CA TYR A 84 -3.16 40.27 13.72
C TYR A 84 -2.60 41.68 13.57
N LYS A 85 -2.91 42.55 14.53
CA LYS A 85 -2.38 43.92 14.60
C LYS A 85 -1.24 44.00 15.60
N ASP A 86 -0.11 44.49 15.16
CA ASP A 86 0.97 44.92 16.02
C ASP A 86 0.84 46.43 16.27
N MET A 87 0.24 46.79 17.40
CA MET A 87 0.01 48.19 17.78
C MET A 87 1.31 48.96 18.06
N ALA A 88 2.38 48.23 18.43
CA ALA A 88 3.69 48.89 18.72
C ALA A 88 4.38 49.35 17.44
N THR A 89 4.26 48.57 16.36
CA THR A 89 4.87 48.90 15.05
C THR A 89 3.89 49.54 14.09
N GLY A 90 2.59 49.57 14.40
CA GLY A 90 1.54 50.09 13.54
C GLY A 90 1.30 49.24 12.28
N VAL A 91 1.56 47.93 12.38
CA VAL A 91 1.48 47.00 11.25
C VAL A 91 0.36 45.98 11.46
N LEU A 92 -0.48 45.83 10.43
CA LEU A 92 -1.43 44.77 10.28
C LEU A 92 -0.77 43.65 9.46
N TYR A 93 -0.66 42.46 10.06
CA TYR A 93 -0.23 41.25 9.37
C TYR A 93 -1.43 40.45 8.94
N VAL A 94 -1.50 40.10 7.66
CA VAL A 94 -2.61 39.40 7.04
C VAL A 94 -2.11 38.08 6.46
N TYR A 95 -2.80 37.00 6.80
CA TYR A 95 -2.51 35.66 6.32
C TYR A 95 -3.64 35.17 5.44
N ALA A 96 -3.30 34.79 4.22
CA ALA A 96 -4.25 34.31 3.22
C ALA A 96 -3.82 32.95 2.67
N LYS A 97 -4.78 32.10 2.35
CA LYS A 97 -4.59 30.79 1.72
C LYS A 97 -5.01 30.84 0.26
N SER A 98 -4.37 30.02 -0.58
CA SER A 98 -4.81 29.82 -1.96
C SER A 98 -6.31 29.52 -2.02
N ARG A 99 -7.00 30.08 -3.00
CA ARG A 99 -8.42 29.84 -3.26
C ARG A 99 -8.75 28.35 -3.37
N THR A 100 -7.86 27.54 -3.94
CA THR A 100 -8.02 26.10 -4.05
C THR A 100 -8.11 25.38 -2.70
N MET A 101 -7.57 25.98 -1.63
CA MET A 101 -7.68 25.43 -0.28
C MET A 101 -9.12 25.49 0.29
N LYS A 102 -10.03 26.26 -0.35
CA LYS A 102 -11.47 26.23 -0.02
C LYS A 102 -12.10 24.85 -0.25
N LEU A 103 -11.49 23.99 -1.05
CA LEU A 103 -11.89 22.57 -1.16
C LEU A 103 -11.86 21.84 0.19
N GLY A 104 -10.99 22.25 1.11
CA GLY A 104 -10.97 21.71 2.47
C GLY A 104 -12.21 22.03 3.31
N ASN A 105 -13.04 22.97 2.89
CA ASN A 105 -14.31 23.35 3.54
C ASN A 105 -15.49 22.55 2.99
N ARG A 106 -15.27 21.56 2.13
CA ARG A 106 -16.27 20.63 1.62
C ARG A 106 -16.19 19.31 2.36
N ALA A 107 -17.29 18.58 2.41
CA ALA A 107 -17.32 17.26 3.01
C ALA A 107 -17.45 16.18 1.92
N VAL A 108 -16.76 15.07 2.14
CA VAL A 108 -16.87 13.85 1.34
C VAL A 108 -17.29 12.72 2.28
N LYS A 109 -18.54 12.25 2.12
CA LYS A 109 -19.05 11.15 2.94
C LYS A 109 -18.38 9.82 2.54
N LYS A 110 -18.28 9.58 1.24
CA LYS A 110 -17.69 8.36 0.68
C LYS A 110 -17.22 8.61 -0.73
N LEU A 111 -15.99 8.19 -1.01
CA LEU A 111 -15.39 8.18 -2.35
C LEU A 111 -14.87 6.77 -2.61
N THR A 112 -15.46 6.08 -3.58
CA THR A 112 -15.05 4.73 -3.98
C THR A 112 -15.03 4.64 -5.49
N PHE A 113 -13.94 4.13 -6.03
CA PHE A 113 -13.83 3.79 -7.44
C PHE A 113 -12.83 2.64 -7.63
N GLU A 114 -12.96 1.95 -8.74
CA GLU A 114 -12.09 0.86 -9.15
C GLU A 114 -11.55 1.14 -10.55
N ARG A 115 -10.24 0.94 -10.73
CA ARG A 115 -9.55 1.04 -12.02
C ARG A 115 -9.79 2.36 -12.78
N ALA A 116 -9.83 3.46 -12.07
CA ALA A 116 -9.98 4.79 -12.65
C ALA A 116 -8.60 5.43 -12.89
N THR A 117 -8.47 6.18 -13.97
CA THR A 117 -7.36 7.12 -14.16
C THR A 117 -7.42 8.23 -13.12
N CYS A 118 -6.34 8.97 -12.92
CA CYS A 118 -6.37 10.07 -11.96
C CYS A 118 -7.38 11.16 -12.36
N GLU A 119 -7.57 11.43 -13.65
CA GLU A 119 -8.57 12.38 -14.14
C GLU A 119 -10.00 11.89 -13.84
N GLU A 120 -10.29 10.62 -14.09
CA GLU A 120 -11.57 10.01 -13.72
C GLU A 120 -11.80 10.04 -12.20
N ALA A 121 -10.75 9.77 -11.41
CA ALA A 121 -10.80 9.85 -9.95
C ALA A 121 -11.11 11.29 -9.47
N MET A 122 -10.54 12.31 -10.11
CA MET A 122 -10.89 13.72 -9.86
C MET A 122 -12.37 13.98 -10.16
N GLY A 123 -12.91 13.45 -11.26
CA GLY A 123 -14.34 13.54 -11.59
C GLY A 123 -15.24 12.78 -10.59
N HIS A 124 -14.79 11.64 -10.04
CA HIS A 124 -15.50 10.95 -8.95
C HIS A 124 -15.50 11.79 -7.67
N LEU A 125 -14.39 12.46 -7.36
CA LEU A 125 -14.28 13.33 -6.19
C LEU A 125 -15.21 14.54 -6.31
N GLU A 126 -15.27 15.20 -7.48
CA GLU A 126 -16.18 16.32 -7.72
C GLU A 126 -17.65 15.94 -7.46
N LYS A 127 -18.06 14.73 -7.85
CA LYS A 127 -19.40 14.19 -7.62
C LYS A 127 -19.66 13.78 -6.17
N ALA A 128 -18.61 13.43 -5.42
CA ALA A 128 -18.71 12.96 -4.04
C ALA A 128 -18.75 14.10 -3.01
N MET A 129 -18.47 15.36 -3.42
CA MET A 129 -18.55 16.53 -2.55
C MET A 129 -19.99 16.84 -2.15
N ASP A 130 -20.19 17.28 -0.91
CA ASP A 130 -21.49 17.74 -0.39
C ASP A 130 -22.02 18.98 -1.13
N GLN A 131 -21.14 19.79 -1.66
CA GLN A 131 -21.43 21.01 -2.41
C GLN A 131 -20.50 21.12 -3.61
N GLN A 132 -21.04 21.63 -4.72
CA GLN A 132 -20.22 21.93 -5.89
C GLN A 132 -19.18 23.02 -5.57
N SER A 133 -18.05 22.95 -6.24
CA SER A 133 -16.97 23.93 -6.17
C SER A 133 -16.79 24.58 -7.54
N ASP A 134 -16.42 25.85 -7.53
CA ASP A 134 -15.96 26.58 -8.72
C ASP A 134 -14.48 26.29 -9.06
N ILE A 135 -13.85 25.43 -8.27
CA ILE A 135 -12.47 24.97 -8.49
C ILE A 135 -12.54 23.64 -9.23
N ARG A 136 -12.09 23.64 -10.47
CA ARG A 136 -11.98 22.43 -11.30
C ARG A 136 -10.84 21.56 -10.81
N LEU A 137 -11.08 20.27 -10.75
CA LEU A 137 -10.03 19.27 -10.51
C LEU A 137 -9.53 18.74 -11.86
N PHE A 138 -8.21 18.46 -11.94
CA PHE A 138 -7.59 18.00 -13.18
C PHE A 138 -6.39 17.11 -12.92
N SER A 139 -6.16 16.14 -13.81
CA SER A 139 -4.92 15.36 -13.84
C SER A 139 -4.56 14.96 -15.26
N ASN A 140 -3.25 14.86 -15.55
CA ASN A 140 -2.71 14.28 -16.77
C ASN A 140 -2.09 12.89 -16.53
N ILE A 141 -2.30 12.30 -15.35
CA ILE A 141 -1.75 10.99 -15.00
C ILE A 141 -2.67 9.92 -15.56
N THR A 142 -2.15 9.12 -16.47
CA THR A 142 -2.92 8.07 -17.20
C THR A 142 -2.97 6.74 -16.47
N ARG A 143 -2.14 6.57 -15.42
CA ARG A 143 -2.16 5.37 -14.61
C ARG A 143 -3.50 5.18 -13.93
N VAL A 144 -3.95 3.90 -13.85
CA VAL A 144 -5.17 3.53 -13.15
C VAL A 144 -4.90 3.16 -11.69
N GLY A 145 -5.89 3.39 -10.85
CA GLY A 145 -5.85 3.08 -9.43
C GLY A 145 -7.25 2.86 -8.87
N SER A 146 -7.31 2.36 -7.65
CA SER A 146 -8.55 2.07 -6.94
C SER A 146 -8.45 2.57 -5.50
N THR A 147 -9.53 3.11 -4.95
CA THR A 147 -9.58 3.54 -3.55
C THR A 147 -10.98 3.46 -2.96
N SER A 148 -11.03 3.42 -1.63
CA SER A 148 -12.25 3.61 -0.85
C SER A 148 -11.93 4.48 0.37
N ILE A 149 -12.38 5.73 0.34
CA ILE A 149 -12.16 6.73 1.38
C ILE A 149 -13.52 7.14 1.95
N GLU A 150 -13.61 7.29 3.25
CA GLU A 150 -14.85 7.69 3.92
C GLU A 150 -14.59 8.81 4.92
N VAL A 151 -15.60 9.68 5.11
CA VAL A 151 -15.67 10.72 6.14
C VAL A 151 -14.44 11.65 6.16
N THR A 152 -14.27 12.43 5.10
CA THR A 152 -13.11 13.31 4.92
C THR A 152 -13.48 14.57 4.12
N ASN A 153 -12.48 15.29 3.61
CA ASN A 153 -12.64 16.43 2.71
C ASN A 153 -11.83 16.24 1.41
N PRO A 154 -12.16 16.98 0.34
CA PRO A 154 -11.53 16.80 -0.96
C PRO A 154 -10.00 16.96 -0.97
N LEU A 155 -9.42 17.86 -0.18
CA LEU A 155 -7.97 18.03 -0.12
C LEU A 155 -7.28 16.78 0.46
N GLN A 156 -7.89 16.18 1.48
CA GLN A 156 -7.39 14.94 2.06
C GLN A 156 -7.54 13.75 1.11
N CYS A 157 -8.62 13.72 0.30
CA CYS A 157 -8.73 12.71 -0.76
C CYS A 157 -7.59 12.85 -1.79
N ILE A 158 -7.16 14.09 -2.09
CA ILE A 158 -6.04 14.31 -3.02
C ILE A 158 -4.72 14.01 -2.33
N LYS A 159 -4.50 14.49 -1.08
CA LYS A 159 -3.29 14.21 -0.30
C LYS A 159 -3.55 14.34 1.20
N GLY A 160 -3.07 13.39 1.98
CA GLY A 160 -3.01 13.54 3.44
C GLY A 160 -3.55 12.36 4.24
N ILE A 161 -4.18 11.39 3.59
CA ILE A 161 -4.70 10.17 4.21
C ILE A 161 -4.34 8.94 3.36
N ASP A 162 -4.45 7.77 3.95
CA ASP A 162 -4.27 6.51 3.24
C ASP A 162 -5.31 6.37 2.13
N GLY A 163 -4.86 5.89 0.96
CA GLY A 163 -5.69 5.80 -0.23
C GLY A 163 -5.89 7.12 -0.97
N SER A 164 -5.22 8.21 -0.56
CA SER A 164 -5.28 9.50 -1.28
C SER A 164 -4.69 9.41 -2.69
N PHE A 165 -5.13 10.29 -3.57
CA PHE A 165 -4.70 10.29 -4.98
C PHE A 165 -3.19 10.44 -5.13
N ASN A 166 -2.56 11.29 -4.34
CA ASN A 166 -1.11 11.46 -4.36
C ASN A 166 -0.38 10.18 -3.92
N GLN A 167 -0.96 9.38 -3.02
CA GLN A 167 -0.41 8.10 -2.63
C GLN A 167 -0.58 7.05 -3.74
N ILE A 168 -1.73 7.02 -4.42
CA ILE A 168 -2.05 6.02 -5.45
C ILE A 168 -1.37 6.34 -6.77
N TYR A 169 -1.53 7.58 -7.22
CA TYR A 169 -1.08 8.01 -8.55
C TYR A 169 0.26 8.72 -8.52
N GLY A 170 0.67 9.26 -7.35
CA GLY A 170 1.75 10.21 -7.20
C GLY A 170 1.43 11.55 -7.82
N GLY A 171 2.48 12.18 -8.31
CA GLY A 171 2.34 13.43 -9.02
C GLY A 171 2.64 14.66 -8.18
N GLU A 172 2.66 15.79 -8.87
CA GLU A 172 3.03 17.10 -8.36
C GLU A 172 1.83 18.03 -8.49
N MET A 173 1.39 18.59 -7.35
CA MET A 173 0.23 19.48 -7.32
C MET A 173 0.57 20.83 -7.93
N LYS A 174 -0.39 21.38 -8.72
CA LYS A 174 -0.36 22.75 -9.21
C LYS A 174 -1.66 23.46 -8.85
N HIS A 175 -1.52 24.58 -8.17
CA HIS A 175 -2.63 25.46 -7.81
C HIS A 175 -2.74 26.58 -8.83
N GLU A 176 -3.90 26.72 -9.46
CA GLU A 176 -4.28 27.83 -10.33
C GLU A 176 -5.52 28.52 -9.72
N PRO A 177 -5.88 29.75 -10.07
CA PRO A 177 -6.97 30.48 -9.40
C PRO A 177 -8.30 29.72 -9.31
N PHE A 178 -8.64 28.93 -10.34
CA PHE A 178 -9.89 28.16 -10.45
C PHE A 178 -9.67 26.67 -10.73
N LYS A 179 -8.44 26.18 -10.58
CA LYS A 179 -8.12 24.80 -10.91
C LYS A 179 -7.05 24.26 -9.96
N LEU A 180 -7.26 23.03 -9.47
CA LEU A 180 -6.27 22.26 -8.75
C LEU A 180 -5.91 21.04 -9.60
N SER A 181 -4.65 20.93 -9.95
CA SER A 181 -4.15 19.84 -10.78
C SER A 181 -3.21 18.93 -10.02
N LEU A 182 -3.28 17.63 -10.27
CA LEU A 182 -2.26 16.65 -9.89
C LEU A 182 -1.58 16.17 -11.19
N LEU A 183 -0.36 16.64 -11.42
CA LEU A 183 0.36 16.42 -12.67
C LEU A 183 1.41 15.32 -12.52
N SER A 184 1.64 14.55 -13.55
CA SER A 184 2.72 13.55 -13.58
C SER A 184 4.09 14.18 -13.34
N ARG A 185 4.28 15.42 -13.85
CA ARG A 185 5.46 16.24 -13.65
C ARG A 185 5.11 17.71 -13.84
N ARG A 186 5.52 18.56 -12.90
CA ARG A 186 5.38 20.03 -12.97
C ARG A 186 6.74 20.70 -13.14
N GLY A 187 7.72 20.27 -12.34
CA GLY A 187 9.06 20.85 -12.33
C GLY A 187 9.91 20.44 -13.53
N LYS A 188 10.99 21.19 -13.76
CA LYS A 188 12.00 20.95 -14.79
C LYS A 188 13.18 20.23 -14.20
N ASP A 189 13.82 19.33 -15.00
CA ASP A 189 14.94 18.54 -14.52
C ASP A 189 16.28 19.27 -14.75
N HIS A 190 17.19 19.14 -13.75
CA HIS A 190 18.56 19.59 -13.81
C HIS A 190 18.73 21.05 -14.25
N VAL A 191 17.86 21.95 -13.73
CA VAL A 191 17.86 23.37 -14.14
C VAL A 191 19.16 24.09 -13.88
N THR A 192 19.97 23.62 -12.91
CA THR A 192 21.31 24.16 -12.60
C THR A 192 22.16 23.14 -11.86
N THR A 193 23.48 23.39 -11.80
CA THR A 193 24.43 22.59 -11.00
C THR A 193 25.18 23.46 -10.01
N PHE A 194 25.12 23.10 -8.74
CA PHE A 194 25.90 23.72 -7.68
C PHE A 194 27.17 22.93 -7.43
N ARG A 195 28.30 23.62 -7.36
CA ARG A 195 29.53 23.06 -6.82
C ARG A 195 29.73 23.56 -5.41
N TYR A 196 29.73 22.64 -4.46
CA TYR A 196 29.99 22.95 -3.06
C TYR A 196 31.48 23.36 -2.92
N ARG A 197 31.72 24.65 -2.98
CA ARG A 197 32.99 25.28 -2.62
C ARG A 197 32.71 26.47 -1.74
N LYS A 198 33.12 26.40 -0.48
CA LYS A 198 33.30 27.51 0.50
C LYS A 198 32.15 28.54 0.54
N ASN A 199 31.54 28.63 1.71
CA ASN A 199 30.79 29.75 2.29
C ASN A 199 30.14 30.73 1.28
N LEU A 200 29.12 30.29 0.56
CA LEU A 200 28.19 31.19 -0.10
C LEU A 200 27.26 31.76 0.95
N SER A 201 27.32 33.10 1.14
CA SER A 201 26.35 33.78 1.99
C SER A 201 24.93 33.46 1.51
N GLY A 202 24.08 32.99 2.42
CA GLY A 202 22.69 32.63 2.07
C GLY A 202 22.47 31.17 1.60
N LEU A 203 23.50 30.35 1.44
CA LEU A 203 23.38 28.92 1.17
C LEU A 203 23.73 28.12 2.42
N LYS A 204 22.77 27.35 2.93
CA LYS A 204 22.98 26.34 3.96
C LYS A 204 22.77 24.98 3.30
N VAL A 205 23.79 24.14 3.35
CA VAL A 205 23.75 22.76 2.87
C VAL A 205 23.97 21.86 4.07
N ASP A 206 23.01 21.05 4.38
CA ASP A 206 23.11 19.99 5.38
C ASP A 206 23.32 18.66 4.64
N ILE A 207 24.40 17.97 5.00
CA ILE A 207 24.77 16.68 4.43
C ILE A 207 24.77 15.68 5.57
N ASN A 208 23.79 14.80 5.56
CA ASN A 208 23.59 13.81 6.59
C ASN A 208 24.01 12.42 6.08
N PHE A 209 24.92 11.79 6.79
CA PHE A 209 25.42 10.44 6.50
C PHE A 209 24.65 9.36 7.26
N ASP A 210 23.66 9.71 8.09
CA ASP A 210 22.83 8.74 8.77
C ASP A 210 22.03 7.88 7.79
N GLY A 211 22.18 6.56 7.94
CA GLY A 211 21.58 5.60 7.02
C GLY A 211 22.30 5.50 5.67
N LEU A 212 23.53 6.04 5.55
CA LEU A 212 24.40 5.75 4.42
C LEU A 212 24.75 4.26 4.43
N LEU A 213 24.70 3.63 3.26
CA LEU A 213 24.98 2.22 3.11
C LEU A 213 25.83 2.00 1.87
N THR A 214 27.03 1.44 2.04
CA THR A 214 27.94 1.21 0.93
C THR A 214 28.26 -0.27 0.70
N ARG A 215 27.85 -1.14 1.65
CA ARG A 215 27.98 -2.60 1.53
C ARG A 215 26.76 -3.28 2.11
N VAL A 216 26.20 -4.25 1.41
CA VAL A 216 25.15 -5.12 1.92
C VAL A 216 25.58 -6.56 2.01
N PHE A 217 25.19 -7.22 3.10
CA PHE A 217 25.27 -8.65 3.28
C PHE A 217 23.86 -9.22 3.11
N PRO A 218 23.53 -9.79 1.94
CA PRO A 218 22.19 -10.29 1.70
C PRO A 218 21.92 -11.59 2.43
N TYR A 219 20.73 -11.73 3.01
CA TYR A 219 20.23 -13.00 3.53
C TYR A 219 18.75 -13.16 3.18
N ALA A 220 18.28 -14.40 3.21
CA ALA A 220 16.87 -14.73 3.03
C ALA A 220 16.48 -15.95 3.84
N ASP A 221 15.25 -15.99 4.28
CA ASP A 221 14.65 -17.18 4.89
C ASP A 221 13.83 -17.87 3.79
N VAL A 222 14.27 -19.05 3.35
CA VAL A 222 13.67 -19.84 2.26
C VAL A 222 13.18 -21.18 2.77
N GLN A 223 12.17 -21.74 2.12
CA GLN A 223 11.72 -23.10 2.43
C GLN A 223 12.61 -24.13 1.73
N ASN A 224 13.16 -25.09 2.51
CA ASN A 224 13.88 -26.22 1.95
C ASN A 224 12.90 -27.26 1.37
N ASN A 225 13.45 -28.30 0.75
CA ASN A 225 12.64 -29.37 0.13
C ASN A 225 11.75 -30.16 1.12
N GLU A 226 11.98 -30.01 2.42
CA GLU A 226 11.23 -30.65 3.52
C GLU A 226 10.18 -29.71 4.13
N GLY A 227 10.03 -28.47 3.57
CA GLY A 227 9.09 -27.46 4.05
C GLY A 227 9.54 -26.75 5.34
N GLN A 228 10.82 -26.88 5.73
CA GLN A 228 11.39 -26.15 6.86
C GLN A 228 12.01 -24.86 6.38
N THR A 229 11.88 -23.80 7.18
CA THR A 229 12.51 -22.51 6.89
C THR A 229 14.01 -22.58 7.19
N GLU A 230 14.83 -22.31 6.20
CA GLU A 230 16.28 -22.24 6.30
C GLU A 230 16.76 -20.83 5.95
N ARG A 231 17.70 -20.30 6.75
CA ARG A 231 18.33 -19.01 6.46
C ARG A 231 19.54 -19.20 5.57
N ILE A 232 19.50 -18.61 4.41
CA ILE A 232 20.60 -18.59 3.44
C ILE A 232 21.27 -17.23 3.40
N TYR A 233 22.58 -17.21 3.16
CA TYR A 233 23.39 -15.99 3.04
C TYR A 233 23.97 -15.90 1.64
N GLY A 234 23.89 -14.70 1.08
CA GLY A 234 24.48 -14.41 -0.23
C GLY A 234 25.87 -13.78 -0.13
N ASN A 235 26.45 -13.53 -1.28
CA ASN A 235 27.72 -12.81 -1.39
C ASN A 235 27.50 -11.33 -1.08
N LYS A 236 28.47 -10.71 -0.37
CA LYS A 236 28.44 -9.26 -0.16
C LYS A 236 28.33 -8.50 -1.48
N VAL A 237 27.61 -7.40 -1.46
CA VAL A 237 27.49 -6.48 -2.60
C VAL A 237 27.99 -5.11 -2.17
N ASP A 238 28.97 -4.62 -2.90
CA ASP A 238 29.58 -3.31 -2.67
C ASP A 238 28.97 -2.29 -3.64
N SER A 239 28.73 -1.08 -3.16
CA SER A 239 28.31 0.05 -3.95
C SER A 239 29.43 0.56 -4.85
N PRO A 240 29.11 1.19 -6.02
CA PRO A 240 30.09 1.95 -6.80
C PRO A 240 30.81 3.06 -6.00
N TYR A 241 30.22 3.55 -4.93
CA TYR A 241 30.76 4.62 -4.08
C TYR A 241 31.49 4.11 -2.84
N ILE A 242 31.77 2.81 -2.71
CA ILE A 242 32.38 2.22 -1.51
C ILE A 242 33.70 2.84 -1.09
N ASN A 243 34.48 3.35 -2.05
CA ASN A 243 35.78 3.97 -1.80
C ASN A 243 35.73 5.50 -1.69
N HIS A 244 34.53 6.12 -1.69
CA HIS A 244 34.40 7.58 -1.70
C HIS A 244 34.40 8.21 -0.32
N TYR A 245 34.34 7.43 0.76
CA TYR A 245 34.15 7.90 2.13
C TYR A 245 35.38 7.70 2.99
N ASP A 246 36.54 8.16 2.51
CA ASP A 246 37.81 8.18 3.27
C ASP A 246 38.22 6.79 3.84
N GLY A 247 37.79 5.71 3.19
CA GLY A 247 38.06 4.33 3.62
C GLY A 247 37.03 3.73 4.59
N GLU A 248 36.06 4.52 5.04
CA GLU A 248 34.95 4.01 5.85
C GLU A 248 33.94 3.25 5.02
N ILE A 249 33.50 2.09 5.52
CA ILE A 249 32.56 1.21 4.86
C ILE A 249 31.30 1.06 5.73
N TYR A 250 30.18 1.53 5.22
CA TYR A 250 28.88 1.45 5.89
C TYR A 250 28.19 0.16 5.47
N SER A 251 28.08 -0.80 6.39
CA SER A 251 27.65 -2.16 6.09
C SER A 251 26.40 -2.54 6.86
N GLU A 252 25.49 -3.28 6.22
CA GLU A 252 24.26 -3.79 6.84
C GLU A 252 23.91 -5.20 6.30
N TYR A 253 23.25 -6.01 7.15
CA TYR A 253 22.58 -7.22 6.71
C TYR A 253 21.19 -6.88 6.21
N VAL A 254 20.89 -7.22 4.95
CA VAL A 254 19.61 -6.93 4.32
C VAL A 254 18.87 -8.22 4.00
N GLN A 255 17.65 -8.31 4.50
CA GLN A 255 16.77 -9.44 4.21
C GLN A 255 16.13 -9.28 2.83
N PHE A 256 16.17 -10.35 2.05
CA PHE A 256 15.46 -10.49 0.78
C PHE A 256 14.39 -11.55 0.92
N THR A 257 13.30 -11.42 0.17
CA THR A 257 12.12 -12.27 0.29
C THR A 257 11.85 -13.08 -0.98
N GLU A 258 11.03 -14.13 -0.87
CA GLU A 258 10.56 -14.89 -2.02
C GLU A 258 9.79 -14.02 -3.02
N GLU A 259 9.10 -12.97 -2.55
CA GLU A 259 8.40 -12.01 -3.40
C GLU A 259 9.35 -11.23 -4.32
N GLN A 260 10.61 -11.06 -3.90
CA GLN A 260 11.67 -10.48 -4.72
C GLN A 260 12.31 -11.51 -5.66
N GLY A 261 11.78 -12.74 -5.72
CA GLY A 261 12.28 -13.82 -6.55
C GLY A 261 13.43 -14.63 -5.94
N VAL A 262 13.59 -14.59 -4.61
CA VAL A 262 14.63 -15.31 -3.90
C VAL A 262 14.10 -16.67 -3.45
N THR A 263 14.61 -17.74 -4.05
CA THR A 263 14.24 -19.13 -3.73
C THR A 263 15.45 -19.99 -3.33
N ASN A 264 16.67 -19.50 -3.55
CA ASN A 264 17.93 -20.17 -3.24
C ASN A 264 19.07 -19.15 -3.25
N GLN A 265 20.27 -19.59 -2.85
CA GLN A 265 21.45 -18.73 -2.78
C GLN A 265 21.82 -18.06 -4.12
N THR A 266 21.61 -18.74 -5.25
CA THR A 266 21.89 -18.17 -6.58
C THR A 266 20.94 -17.04 -6.92
N SER A 267 19.63 -17.22 -6.69
CA SER A 267 18.63 -16.16 -6.89
C SER A 267 18.84 -15.00 -5.93
N LEU A 268 19.19 -15.26 -4.66
CA LEU A 268 19.56 -14.24 -3.68
C LEU A 268 20.71 -13.37 -4.20
N ASN A 269 21.80 -13.97 -4.65
CA ASN A 269 22.93 -13.23 -5.20
C ASN A 269 22.57 -12.40 -6.44
N ASN A 270 21.69 -12.91 -7.30
CA ASN A 270 21.27 -12.19 -8.52
C ASN A 270 20.38 -10.99 -8.20
N VAL A 271 19.50 -11.11 -7.21
CA VAL A 271 18.65 -10.01 -6.75
C VAL A 271 19.49 -8.97 -6.00
N ALA A 272 20.35 -9.40 -5.09
CA ALA A 272 21.19 -8.52 -4.29
C ALA A 272 22.14 -7.64 -5.12
N LYS A 273 22.66 -8.13 -6.24
CA LYS A 273 23.51 -7.32 -7.17
C LYS A 273 22.82 -6.05 -7.67
N LYS A 274 21.50 -6.00 -7.64
CA LYS A 274 20.70 -4.85 -8.08
C LYS A 274 20.38 -3.88 -6.93
N TYR A 275 20.87 -4.14 -5.72
CA TYR A 275 20.50 -3.38 -4.52
C TYR A 275 20.71 -1.89 -4.71
N PHE A 276 21.93 -1.47 -5.01
CA PHE A 276 22.28 -0.06 -5.17
C PHE A 276 21.79 0.59 -6.47
N SER A 277 21.44 -0.20 -7.48
CA SER A 277 21.03 0.34 -8.79
C SER A 277 19.52 0.45 -8.95
N SER A 278 18.72 -0.41 -8.31
CA SER A 278 17.27 -0.44 -8.54
C SER A 278 16.42 -0.79 -7.32
N LEU A 279 16.94 -1.52 -6.32
CA LEU A 279 16.13 -1.88 -5.15
C LEU A 279 16.15 -0.78 -4.08
N ASN A 280 17.31 -0.20 -3.84
CA ASN A 280 17.49 0.92 -2.92
C ASN A 280 18.48 1.95 -3.49
N PRO A 281 18.13 2.62 -4.59
CA PRO A 281 19.00 3.59 -5.23
C PRO A 281 19.29 4.79 -4.32
N ASN A 282 20.47 5.36 -4.45
CA ASN A 282 21.00 6.47 -3.66
C ASN A 282 21.16 6.22 -2.14
N CYS A 283 20.92 5.01 -1.62
CA CYS A 283 21.26 4.68 -0.23
C CYS A 283 22.77 4.73 0.05
N ASP A 284 23.57 4.69 -1.01
CA ASP A 284 25.02 4.80 -1.03
C ASP A 284 25.53 6.25 -1.18
N LYS A 285 24.64 7.23 -1.06
CA LYS A 285 24.95 8.66 -1.06
C LYS A 285 24.39 9.31 0.19
N PRO A 286 25.06 10.35 0.74
CA PRO A 286 24.52 11.09 1.88
C PRO A 286 23.24 11.82 1.48
N LYS A 287 22.36 11.99 2.45
CA LYS A 287 21.13 12.80 2.30
C LYS A 287 21.54 14.28 2.27
N VAL A 288 20.96 15.04 1.36
CA VAL A 288 21.23 16.47 1.24
C VAL A 288 19.96 17.27 1.46
N SER A 289 20.03 18.25 2.36
CA SER A 289 19.01 19.28 2.53
C SER A 289 19.64 20.65 2.27
N ILE A 290 18.97 21.48 1.51
CA ILE A 290 19.47 22.76 1.06
C ILE A 290 18.45 23.83 1.38
N GLU A 291 18.90 24.85 2.12
CA GLU A 291 18.19 26.10 2.30
C GLU A 291 18.95 27.20 1.57
N LEU A 292 18.27 27.88 0.66
CA LEU A 292 18.85 28.97 -0.10
C LEU A 292 18.08 30.25 0.16
N ASN A 293 18.77 31.27 0.71
CA ASN A 293 18.26 32.62 0.83
C ASN A 293 18.84 33.49 -0.28
N ILE A 294 18.06 33.74 -1.31
CA ILE A 294 18.52 34.43 -2.52
C ILE A 294 18.81 35.90 -2.23
N ARG A 295 18.05 36.53 -1.35
CA ARG A 295 18.27 37.92 -0.95
C ARG A 295 19.65 38.15 -0.37
N LYS A 296 20.12 37.26 0.52
CA LYS A 296 21.48 37.33 1.08
C LYS A 296 22.56 37.05 0.04
N MET A 297 22.23 36.35 -1.05
CA MET A 297 23.16 36.10 -2.15
C MET A 297 23.32 37.29 -3.09
N GLU A 298 22.26 38.08 -3.32
CA GLU A 298 22.29 39.24 -4.25
C GLU A 298 23.30 40.30 -3.88
N ASP A 299 23.70 40.38 -2.61
CA ASP A 299 24.75 41.27 -2.13
C ASP A 299 26.18 40.79 -2.47
N SER A 300 26.32 39.62 -3.11
CA SER A 300 27.60 39.03 -3.47
C SER A 300 27.94 39.19 -4.95
N ALA A 301 29.22 39.29 -5.30
CA ALA A 301 29.72 39.32 -6.67
C ALA A 301 29.31 38.07 -7.53
N LEU A 302 28.84 37.02 -6.86
CA LEU A 302 28.37 35.78 -7.43
C LEU A 302 26.92 35.84 -7.95
N ALA A 303 26.10 36.78 -7.42
CA ALA A 303 24.70 36.92 -7.81
C ALA A 303 24.50 37.18 -9.32
N LYS A 304 25.46 37.85 -9.95
CA LYS A 304 25.44 38.09 -11.39
C LYS A 304 25.60 36.81 -12.23
N ARG A 305 26.18 35.75 -11.67
CA ARG A 305 26.37 34.45 -12.34
C ARG A 305 25.15 33.53 -12.22
N PHE A 306 24.25 33.79 -11.29
CA PHE A 306 23.12 32.90 -10.97
C PHE A 306 21.77 33.47 -11.39
N LYS A 307 21.68 34.04 -12.60
CA LYS A 307 20.37 34.48 -13.18
C LYS A 307 19.31 33.35 -13.18
N SER A 308 19.75 32.09 -13.24
CA SER A 308 18.88 30.92 -13.24
C SER A 308 18.06 30.75 -11.94
N PHE A 309 18.52 31.30 -10.80
CA PHE A 309 17.77 31.23 -9.55
C PHE A 309 16.49 32.07 -9.52
N ARG A 310 16.40 33.09 -10.35
CA ARG A 310 15.20 33.93 -10.42
C ARG A 310 14.02 33.22 -11.08
N THR A 311 14.30 32.14 -11.80
CA THR A 311 13.32 31.36 -12.57
C THR A 311 13.13 29.93 -12.06
N ILE A 312 13.76 29.57 -10.93
CA ILE A 312 13.55 28.26 -10.33
C ILE A 312 12.12 28.15 -9.82
N GLY A 313 11.43 27.09 -10.23
CA GLY A 313 10.07 26.74 -9.83
C GLY A 313 10.02 25.66 -8.76
N LEU A 314 8.85 25.50 -8.16
CA LEU A 314 8.57 24.39 -7.29
C LEU A 314 8.67 23.07 -8.06
N PHE A 315 9.25 22.04 -7.45
CA PHE A 315 9.56 20.73 -8.04
C PHE A 315 10.68 20.72 -9.10
N ASP A 316 11.28 21.86 -9.44
CA ASP A 316 12.49 21.83 -10.25
C ASP A 316 13.59 21.03 -9.57
N THR A 317 14.38 20.31 -10.35
CA THR A 317 15.55 19.62 -9.82
C THR A 317 16.84 20.35 -10.20
N PHE A 318 17.82 20.27 -9.33
CA PHE A 318 19.16 20.75 -9.59
C PHE A 318 20.20 19.82 -8.98
N ASP A 319 21.41 19.88 -9.51
CA ASP A 319 22.49 19.02 -9.07
C ASP A 319 23.40 19.72 -8.08
N VAL A 320 23.80 18.99 -7.03
CA VAL A 320 24.81 19.40 -6.06
C VAL A 320 26.01 18.51 -6.20
N PHE A 321 27.15 19.09 -6.56
CA PHE A 321 28.39 18.36 -6.67
C PHE A 321 29.26 18.57 -5.44
N HIS A 322 29.53 17.50 -4.70
CA HIS A 322 30.38 17.48 -3.52
C HIS A 322 31.81 17.09 -3.91
N GLU A 323 32.73 18.07 -4.00
CA GLU A 323 34.08 17.85 -4.55
C GLU A 323 34.91 16.84 -3.74
N ARG A 324 34.85 16.88 -2.39
CA ARG A 324 35.65 15.99 -1.53
C ARG A 324 35.36 14.52 -1.77
N TYR A 325 34.09 14.18 -1.92
CA TYR A 325 33.66 12.79 -2.11
C TYR A 325 33.43 12.43 -3.58
N ASN A 326 33.60 13.41 -4.50
CA ASN A 326 33.32 13.25 -5.92
C ASN A 326 31.92 12.67 -6.21
N ILE A 327 30.91 13.20 -5.49
CA ILE A 327 29.53 12.74 -5.58
C ILE A 327 28.66 13.85 -6.15
N LYS A 328 27.79 13.45 -7.09
CA LYS A 328 26.73 14.29 -7.63
C LYS A 328 25.40 13.84 -7.04
N ILE A 329 24.69 14.73 -6.36
CA ILE A 329 23.40 14.51 -5.74
C ILE A 329 22.38 15.43 -6.42
N THR A 330 21.24 14.91 -6.82
CA THR A 330 20.15 15.71 -7.39
C THR A 330 19.17 16.05 -6.27
N ALA A 331 18.92 17.34 -6.08
CA ALA A 331 17.94 17.85 -5.12
C ALA A 331 16.74 18.42 -5.84
N GLN A 332 15.54 18.22 -5.29
CA GLN A 332 14.27 18.78 -5.80
C GLN A 332 13.81 19.92 -4.89
N VAL A 333 13.31 20.99 -5.50
CA VAL A 333 12.73 22.11 -4.76
C VAL A 333 11.41 21.68 -4.13
N THR A 334 11.37 21.73 -2.80
CA THR A 334 10.22 21.30 -1.98
C THR A 334 9.42 22.46 -1.43
N LYS A 335 10.01 23.67 -1.38
CA LYS A 335 9.34 24.87 -0.92
C LYS A 335 9.96 26.11 -1.54
N ILE A 336 9.12 27.06 -1.89
CA ILE A 336 9.53 28.37 -2.41
C ILE A 336 8.80 29.47 -1.64
N VAL A 337 9.55 30.51 -1.29
CA VAL A 337 9.02 31.79 -0.83
C VAL A 337 9.30 32.84 -1.89
N TYR A 338 8.26 33.46 -2.41
CA TYR A 338 8.32 34.45 -3.49
C TYR A 338 7.87 35.82 -2.98
N ASP A 339 8.69 36.84 -3.18
CA ASP A 339 8.33 38.23 -2.91
C ASP A 339 7.53 38.79 -4.10
N SER A 340 6.22 38.90 -3.92
CA SER A 340 5.30 39.40 -4.93
C SER A 340 5.52 40.88 -5.27
N LEU A 341 6.05 41.69 -4.33
CA LEU A 341 6.31 43.11 -4.54
C LEU A 341 7.60 43.36 -5.30
N ALA A 342 8.61 42.51 -5.04
CA ALA A 342 9.91 42.59 -5.70
C ALA A 342 10.01 41.69 -6.94
N GLU A 343 8.99 40.88 -7.21
CA GLU A 343 8.91 39.87 -8.29
C GLU A 343 10.12 38.97 -8.37
N ARG A 344 10.49 38.35 -7.23
CA ARG A 344 11.65 37.47 -7.14
C ARG A 344 11.48 36.39 -6.09
N VAL A 345 12.21 35.31 -6.25
CA VAL A 345 12.33 34.30 -5.19
C VAL A 345 13.13 34.87 -4.02
N GLU A 346 12.54 34.87 -2.83
CA GLU A 346 13.18 35.31 -1.57
C GLU A 346 14.05 34.17 -1.00
N SER A 347 13.47 32.97 -0.92
CA SER A 347 14.16 31.76 -0.46
C SER A 347 13.53 30.51 -1.04
N LEU A 348 14.30 29.44 -1.03
CA LEU A 348 13.83 28.10 -1.35
C LEU A 348 14.44 27.04 -0.44
N GLU A 349 13.70 25.95 -0.29
CA GLU A 349 14.18 24.73 0.33
C GLU A 349 14.17 23.63 -0.74
N ALA A 350 15.20 22.79 -0.74
CA ALA A 350 15.31 21.64 -1.61
C ALA A 350 15.86 20.45 -0.83
N GLY A 351 15.39 19.28 -1.14
CA GLY A 351 15.84 18.05 -0.52
C GLY A 351 16.29 17.02 -1.54
N ASP A 352 16.86 15.94 -1.03
CA ASP A 352 17.19 14.78 -1.83
C ASP A 352 15.90 14.28 -2.50
N THR A 353 15.96 14.09 -3.81
CA THR A 353 14.93 13.36 -4.56
C THR A 353 14.99 11.90 -4.15
N LYS A 354 14.55 11.62 -2.92
CA LYS A 354 14.30 10.26 -2.51
C LYS A 354 13.12 9.75 -3.33
N TYR A 355 13.46 8.84 -4.21
CA TYR A 355 12.54 8.05 -5.00
C TYR A 355 11.89 8.83 -6.16
N THR A 356 12.26 8.44 -7.35
CA THR A 356 11.28 8.55 -8.43
C THR A 356 10.00 7.92 -7.90
N PHE A 357 8.88 8.58 -8.12
CA PHE A 357 7.55 8.14 -7.70
C PHE A 357 7.34 6.62 -7.90
N PHE A 358 7.89 6.03 -8.94
CA PHE A 358 7.87 4.60 -9.24
C PHE A 358 8.53 3.70 -8.19
N GLU A 359 9.62 4.15 -7.57
CA GLU A 359 10.36 3.34 -6.60
C GLU A 359 9.73 3.40 -5.22
N LYS A 360 9.23 4.58 -4.83
CA LYS A 360 8.43 4.75 -3.61
C LYS A 360 7.16 3.91 -3.69
N GLN A 361 6.54 3.85 -4.87
CA GLN A 361 5.36 3.04 -5.08
C GLN A 361 5.63 1.53 -5.10
N LYS A 362 6.79 1.08 -5.60
CA LYS A 362 7.17 -0.34 -5.48
C LYS A 362 7.34 -0.76 -4.02
N GLN A 363 7.93 0.09 -3.18
CA GLN A 363 8.04 -0.17 -1.74
C GLN A 363 6.69 -0.05 -1.03
N GLU A 364 5.91 1.00 -1.29
CA GLU A 364 4.57 1.18 -0.71
C GLU A 364 3.60 0.09 -1.17
N ILE A 365 3.67 -0.36 -2.43
CA ILE A 365 2.91 -1.50 -2.92
C ILE A 365 3.34 -2.79 -2.22
N ALA A 366 4.63 -3.02 -2.03
CA ALA A 366 5.12 -4.20 -1.32
C ALA A 366 4.73 -4.18 0.17
N GLU A 367 4.72 -3.02 0.82
CA GLU A 367 4.26 -2.84 2.20
C GLU A 367 2.73 -2.89 2.30
N THR A 368 2.01 -2.29 1.36
CA THR A 368 0.55 -2.29 1.30
C THR A 368 0.01 -3.69 1.00
N LEU A 369 0.69 -4.45 0.14
CA LEU A 369 0.34 -5.85 -0.16
C LEU A 369 0.50 -6.79 1.06
N LYS A 370 1.30 -6.42 2.05
CA LYS A 370 1.40 -7.17 3.31
C LYS A 370 0.17 -7.02 4.22
N GLY A 371 -0.63 -5.96 4.03
CA GLY A 371 -1.79 -5.63 4.87
C GLY A 371 -3.16 -5.98 4.28
N TYR A 372 -3.27 -6.28 2.99
CA TYR A 372 -4.57 -6.50 2.34
C TYR A 372 -4.88 -7.98 2.12
N THR A 373 -6.05 -8.40 2.58
CA THR A 373 -6.66 -9.70 2.29
C THR A 373 -7.91 -9.51 1.44
N GLY A 374 -8.13 -10.39 0.44
CA GLY A 374 -9.39 -10.45 -0.31
C GLY A 374 -9.48 -9.59 -1.58
N LYS A 375 -10.66 -9.04 -1.85
CA LYS A 375 -10.99 -8.32 -3.10
C LYS A 375 -10.07 -7.12 -3.40
N GLN A 376 -9.64 -6.38 -2.38
CA GLN A 376 -8.81 -5.20 -2.54
C GLN A 376 -7.38 -5.54 -3.00
N TYR A 377 -6.85 -6.68 -2.54
CA TYR A 377 -5.56 -7.20 -3.02
C TYR A 377 -5.61 -7.50 -4.53
N ALA A 378 -6.67 -8.16 -4.99
CA ALA A 378 -6.82 -8.50 -6.41
C ALA A 378 -6.96 -7.26 -7.29
N SER A 379 -7.73 -6.25 -6.86
CA SER A 379 -7.90 -4.99 -7.57
C SER A 379 -6.56 -4.24 -7.71
N ASN A 380 -5.84 -4.04 -6.62
CA ASN A 380 -4.54 -3.34 -6.64
C ASN A 380 -3.50 -4.08 -7.50
N PHE A 381 -3.49 -5.42 -7.48
CA PHE A 381 -2.60 -6.20 -8.34
C PHE A 381 -2.95 -6.04 -9.82
N ILE A 382 -4.23 -6.04 -10.17
CA ILE A 382 -4.69 -5.81 -11.55
C ILE A 382 -4.29 -4.41 -12.01
N ASP A 383 -4.43 -3.38 -11.16
CA ASP A 383 -4.04 -2.01 -11.48
C ASP A 383 -2.53 -1.89 -11.73
N VAL A 384 -1.71 -2.53 -10.89
CA VAL A 384 -0.24 -2.60 -11.09
C VAL A 384 0.12 -3.25 -12.42
N VAL A 385 -0.46 -4.40 -12.74
CA VAL A 385 -0.19 -5.11 -14.00
C VAL A 385 -0.69 -4.31 -15.20
N THR A 386 -1.85 -3.67 -15.08
CA THR A 386 -2.40 -2.81 -16.14
C THR A 386 -1.46 -1.62 -16.41
N ASN A 387 -0.95 -0.96 -15.37
CA ASN A 387 -0.02 0.15 -15.52
C ASN A 387 1.33 -0.27 -16.15
N ILE A 388 1.80 -1.48 -15.83
CA ILE A 388 3.00 -2.05 -16.47
C ILE A 388 2.76 -2.30 -17.95
N ILE A 389 1.60 -2.86 -18.32
CA ILE A 389 1.28 -3.21 -19.72
C ILE A 389 0.94 -1.96 -20.54
N SER A 390 0.21 -1.00 -19.98
CA SER A 390 -0.18 0.24 -20.64
C SER A 390 0.82 1.38 -20.51
N GLY A 391 1.95 1.15 -19.82
CA GLY A 391 3.01 2.16 -19.60
C GLY A 391 3.69 2.60 -20.89
N ASN A 392 4.23 3.81 -20.86
CA ASN A 392 4.76 4.54 -22.03
C ASN A 392 6.07 3.99 -22.63
N ASP A 393 6.67 2.95 -22.07
CA ASP A 393 7.98 2.42 -22.51
C ASP A 393 7.91 1.45 -23.69
N GLY A 394 6.74 1.29 -24.31
CA GLY A 394 6.46 0.54 -25.52
C GLY A 394 7.38 -0.66 -25.79
N GLY A 395 6.84 -1.85 -25.88
CA GLY A 395 7.59 -3.04 -26.31
C GLY A 395 7.83 -3.05 -27.82
N HIS A 396 8.77 -3.87 -28.26
CA HIS A 396 9.03 -4.10 -29.68
C HIS A 396 8.35 -5.39 -30.14
N VAL A 397 7.67 -5.31 -31.30
CA VAL A 397 7.06 -6.47 -31.95
C VAL A 397 7.98 -6.90 -33.08
N ILE A 398 8.46 -8.13 -33.03
CA ILE A 398 9.42 -8.68 -33.99
C ILE A 398 8.89 -9.99 -34.58
N TRP A 399 8.77 -10.02 -35.90
CA TRP A 399 8.54 -11.24 -36.67
C TRP A 399 9.87 -11.91 -36.98
N TRP A 400 10.01 -13.18 -36.63
CA TRP A 400 11.28 -13.90 -36.80
C TRP A 400 11.08 -15.32 -37.35
N PRO A 401 11.96 -15.86 -38.24
CA PRO A 401 12.97 -15.11 -38.99
C PRO A 401 12.35 -14.13 -40.00
N LYS A 402 13.09 -13.07 -40.35
CA LYS A 402 12.57 -11.99 -41.22
C LYS A 402 12.01 -12.45 -42.55
N ASN A 403 12.62 -13.47 -43.16
CA ASN A 403 12.27 -13.90 -44.52
C ASN A 403 11.12 -14.91 -44.57
N ARG A 404 10.88 -15.66 -43.49
CA ARG A 404 9.75 -16.60 -43.33
C ARG A 404 9.37 -16.67 -41.87
N PRO A 405 8.60 -15.71 -41.36
CA PRO A 405 8.25 -15.64 -39.95
C PRO A 405 7.52 -16.90 -39.49
N THR A 406 8.03 -17.53 -38.45
CA THR A 406 7.40 -18.63 -37.72
C THR A 406 7.05 -18.27 -36.30
N ASP A 407 7.63 -17.18 -35.82
CA ASP A 407 7.52 -16.70 -34.46
C ASP A 407 7.20 -15.21 -34.40
N LEU A 408 6.36 -14.85 -33.46
CA LEU A 408 6.05 -13.47 -33.10
C LEU A 408 6.61 -13.21 -31.69
N PHE A 409 7.43 -12.20 -31.57
CA PHE A 409 8.03 -11.79 -30.31
C PHE A 409 7.52 -10.41 -29.90
N PHE A 410 7.13 -10.28 -28.63
CA PHE A 410 6.97 -9.01 -27.95
C PHE A 410 8.12 -8.92 -26.93
N CYS A 411 8.95 -7.88 -27.00
CA CYS A 411 10.16 -7.80 -26.21
C CYS A 411 10.55 -6.38 -25.82
N ASP A 412 11.39 -6.28 -24.80
CA ASP A 412 11.88 -5.04 -24.19
C ASP A 412 13.03 -4.37 -24.97
N ASN A 413 13.42 -4.90 -26.13
CA ASN A 413 14.51 -4.35 -26.93
C ASN A 413 14.26 -4.54 -28.43
N ALA A 414 14.60 -3.51 -29.24
CA ALA A 414 14.47 -3.54 -30.70
C ALA A 414 15.35 -4.62 -31.37
N LYS A 415 16.41 -5.05 -30.71
CA LYS A 415 17.28 -6.15 -31.16
C LYS A 415 16.98 -7.39 -30.35
N LEU A 416 16.43 -8.43 -31.00
CA LEU A 416 15.97 -9.65 -30.36
C LEU A 416 17.06 -10.32 -29.48
N GLU A 417 18.34 -10.26 -29.96
CA GLU A 417 19.48 -10.83 -29.24
C GLU A 417 19.83 -10.10 -27.93
N LYS A 418 19.35 -8.85 -27.78
CA LYS A 418 19.54 -8.03 -26.58
C LYS A 418 18.33 -8.01 -25.67
N ALA A 419 17.20 -8.53 -26.14
CA ALA A 419 15.98 -8.60 -25.36
C ALA A 419 16.15 -9.53 -24.16
N LYS A 420 15.69 -9.09 -23.00
CA LYS A 420 15.68 -9.85 -21.74
C LYS A 420 14.29 -10.36 -21.40
N LEU A 421 13.28 -9.51 -21.53
CA LEU A 421 11.88 -9.86 -21.31
C LEU A 421 11.23 -10.15 -22.66
N VAL A 422 10.71 -11.36 -22.81
CA VAL A 422 10.18 -11.83 -24.09
C VAL A 422 8.90 -12.61 -23.88
N LEU A 423 7.87 -12.25 -24.65
CA LEU A 423 6.70 -13.08 -24.95
C LEU A 423 6.89 -13.63 -26.37
N ARG A 424 6.88 -14.93 -26.52
CA ARG A 424 6.97 -15.63 -27.81
C ARG A 424 5.67 -16.35 -28.12
N ILE A 425 5.18 -16.17 -29.33
CA ILE A 425 4.01 -16.86 -29.86
C ILE A 425 4.41 -17.60 -31.14
N ASN A 426 4.14 -18.88 -31.21
CA ASN A 426 4.36 -19.69 -32.42
C ASN A 426 3.39 -20.90 -32.48
N LYS A 427 3.63 -21.79 -33.45
CA LYS A 427 2.81 -23.01 -33.63
C LYS A 427 2.78 -23.95 -32.41
N SER A 428 3.64 -23.81 -31.45
CA SER A 428 3.70 -24.66 -30.26
C SER A 428 3.02 -24.03 -29.04
N GLY A 429 2.70 -22.73 -29.10
CA GLY A 429 2.01 -22.05 -28.04
C GLY A 429 2.52 -20.63 -27.77
N ILE A 430 2.26 -20.17 -26.56
CA ILE A 430 2.64 -18.85 -26.06
C ILE A 430 3.56 -19.06 -24.85
N GLY A 431 4.72 -18.42 -24.84
CA GLY A 431 5.67 -18.56 -23.74
C GLY A 431 6.27 -17.22 -23.29
N PHE A 432 6.48 -17.06 -21.98
CA PHE A 432 7.13 -15.93 -21.36
C PHE A 432 8.52 -16.30 -20.87
N SER A 433 9.50 -15.47 -21.16
CA SER A 433 10.86 -15.61 -20.67
C SER A 433 11.39 -14.28 -20.12
N SER A 434 12.06 -14.33 -18.99
CA SER A 434 12.83 -13.22 -18.42
C SER A 434 14.36 -13.36 -18.68
N LYS A 435 14.75 -14.34 -19.50
CA LYS A 435 16.15 -14.65 -19.80
C LYS A 435 16.49 -14.53 -21.29
N GLY A 436 15.61 -13.89 -22.06
CA GLY A 436 15.81 -13.63 -23.47
C GLY A 436 15.01 -14.52 -24.41
N TRP A 437 15.20 -14.30 -25.71
CA TRP A 437 14.38 -14.87 -26.77
C TRP A 437 14.53 -16.38 -26.97
N GLN A 438 15.60 -16.97 -26.48
CA GLN A 438 15.82 -18.43 -26.53
C GLN A 438 15.26 -19.16 -25.30
N GLY A 439 14.72 -18.43 -24.31
CA GLY A 439 14.19 -19.01 -23.08
C GLY A 439 15.22 -19.15 -21.97
N PRO A 440 14.95 -19.90 -20.91
CA PRO A 440 13.82 -20.80 -20.73
C PRO A 440 12.46 -20.07 -20.58
N PHE A 441 11.40 -20.72 -21.11
CA PHE A 441 10.02 -20.26 -20.99
C PHE A 441 9.37 -20.94 -19.77
N SER A 442 9.51 -20.34 -18.59
CA SER A 442 9.02 -20.90 -17.31
C SER A 442 7.51 -20.76 -17.16
N THR A 443 6.91 -19.83 -17.89
CA THR A 443 5.47 -19.67 -17.97
C THR A 443 5.06 -19.81 -19.43
N ALA A 444 4.22 -20.78 -19.73
CA ALA A 444 3.83 -21.08 -21.10
C ALA A 444 2.42 -21.68 -21.17
N TRP A 445 1.73 -21.38 -22.25
CA TRP A 445 0.50 -22.04 -22.67
C TRP A 445 0.77 -22.75 -24.00
N THR A 446 0.79 -24.07 -23.96
CA THR A 446 1.09 -24.90 -25.12
C THR A 446 -0.16 -25.23 -25.94
N LEU A 447 0.00 -25.49 -27.23
CA LEU A 447 -1.14 -25.81 -28.11
C LEU A 447 -1.84 -27.13 -27.76
N ASP A 448 -1.19 -28.03 -27.01
CA ASP A 448 -1.83 -29.22 -26.46
C ASP A 448 -2.68 -28.94 -25.19
N GLY A 449 -2.92 -27.66 -24.90
CA GLY A 449 -3.80 -27.21 -23.81
C GLY A 449 -3.18 -27.17 -22.42
N LYS A 450 -1.88 -27.41 -22.31
CA LYS A 450 -1.19 -27.31 -21.00
C LYS A 450 -0.82 -25.87 -20.69
N PHE A 451 -1.17 -25.43 -19.48
CA PHE A 451 -0.75 -24.14 -18.93
C PHE A 451 0.21 -24.39 -17.79
N ASN A 452 1.46 -23.96 -17.97
CA ASN A 452 2.49 -24.01 -16.95
C ASN A 452 2.78 -22.59 -16.49
N ALA A 453 2.49 -22.29 -15.23
CA ALA A 453 2.82 -21.03 -14.60
C ALA A 453 3.35 -21.31 -13.20
N ASN A 454 4.51 -20.75 -12.87
CA ASN A 454 5.06 -20.84 -11.51
C ASN A 454 4.20 -20.11 -10.49
N PHE A 455 3.36 -19.19 -10.99
CA PHE A 455 2.57 -18.34 -10.12
C PHE A 455 1.31 -17.84 -10.82
N ILE A 456 0.14 -18.13 -10.23
CA ILE A 456 -1.16 -17.63 -10.68
C ILE A 456 -1.72 -16.74 -9.58
N LYS A 457 -1.75 -15.42 -9.84
CA LYS A 457 -2.45 -14.43 -8.98
C LYS A 457 -3.75 -14.03 -9.66
N THR A 458 -4.87 -14.38 -9.04
CA THR A 458 -6.20 -13.97 -9.51
C THR A 458 -7.14 -13.83 -8.32
N GLY A 459 -8.16 -13.00 -8.46
CA GLY A 459 -9.20 -12.84 -7.44
C GLY A 459 -10.11 -14.04 -7.31
N ILE A 460 -10.50 -14.65 -8.44
CA ILE A 460 -11.42 -15.79 -8.51
C ILE A 460 -10.90 -16.76 -9.57
N ILE A 461 -10.82 -18.05 -9.21
CA ILE A 461 -10.66 -19.14 -10.16
C ILE A 461 -12.02 -19.85 -10.25
N ASP A 462 -12.71 -19.69 -11.38
CA ASP A 462 -13.92 -20.43 -11.69
C ASP A 462 -13.53 -21.71 -12.43
N ALA A 463 -13.67 -22.84 -11.76
CA ALA A 463 -13.34 -24.14 -12.30
C ALA A 463 -14.31 -25.21 -11.78
N ASN A 464 -14.76 -26.09 -12.65
CA ASN A 464 -15.56 -27.24 -12.24
C ASN A 464 -14.77 -28.21 -11.36
N VAL A 465 -13.46 -28.29 -11.56
CA VAL A 465 -12.54 -29.12 -10.78
C VAL A 465 -11.24 -28.38 -10.54
N PHE A 466 -10.87 -28.25 -9.27
CA PHE A 466 -9.53 -27.87 -8.85
C PHE A 466 -8.90 -29.06 -8.11
N GLN A 467 -7.76 -29.54 -8.58
CA GLN A 467 -7.08 -30.71 -8.01
C GLN A 467 -5.62 -30.41 -7.76
N ASN A 468 -5.17 -30.66 -6.54
CA ASN A 468 -3.77 -30.62 -6.16
C ASN A 468 -3.34 -32.01 -5.69
N SER A 469 -2.24 -32.53 -6.23
CA SER A 469 -1.67 -33.81 -5.83
C SER A 469 -0.61 -33.60 -4.78
N PHE A 470 -0.81 -34.18 -3.60
CA PHE A 470 0.13 -34.03 -2.48
C PHE A 470 1.39 -34.89 -2.62
N ASN A 471 1.28 -36.00 -3.34
CA ASN A 471 2.39 -36.94 -3.51
C ASN A 471 2.31 -37.72 -4.83
N LYS A 472 3.37 -38.52 -5.08
CA LYS A 472 3.44 -39.38 -6.28
C LYS A 472 2.53 -40.62 -6.23
N THR A 473 1.91 -40.91 -5.10
CA THR A 473 1.08 -42.11 -4.87
C THR A 473 -0.40 -41.83 -5.00
N GLY A 474 -0.80 -40.64 -5.38
CA GLY A 474 -2.19 -40.31 -5.75
C GLY A 474 -3.04 -39.72 -4.63
N ASP A 475 -2.44 -39.20 -3.57
CA ASP A 475 -3.16 -38.40 -2.58
C ASP A 475 -3.51 -37.04 -3.19
N VAL A 476 -4.76 -36.63 -3.05
CA VAL A 476 -5.32 -35.50 -3.78
C VAL A 476 -6.20 -34.65 -2.88
N LEU A 477 -6.02 -33.34 -2.94
CA LEU A 477 -6.99 -32.36 -2.51
C LEU A 477 -7.76 -31.86 -3.74
N ARG A 478 -9.09 -31.96 -3.70
CA ARG A 478 -9.96 -31.57 -4.83
C ARG A 478 -11.04 -30.62 -4.37
N LEU A 479 -11.30 -29.60 -5.20
CA LEU A 479 -12.54 -28.82 -5.17
C LEU A 479 -13.40 -29.30 -6.34
N VAL A 480 -14.53 -29.94 -6.07
CA VAL A 480 -15.42 -30.50 -7.07
C VAL A 480 -16.86 -30.14 -6.73
N ASN A 481 -17.56 -29.49 -7.66
CA ASN A 481 -18.97 -29.12 -7.49
C ASN A 481 -19.24 -28.37 -6.15
N GLY A 482 -18.33 -27.48 -5.76
CA GLY A 482 -18.44 -26.71 -4.52
C GLY A 482 -18.11 -27.49 -3.24
N LEU A 483 -17.56 -28.69 -3.34
CA LEU A 483 -17.14 -29.54 -2.22
C LEU A 483 -15.62 -29.65 -2.18
N LEU A 484 -15.06 -29.57 -0.98
CA LEU A 484 -13.64 -29.85 -0.74
C LEU A 484 -13.49 -31.33 -0.34
N GLU A 485 -12.75 -32.12 -1.14
CA GLU A 485 -12.48 -33.53 -0.87
C GLU A 485 -11.01 -33.82 -0.66
N ILE A 486 -10.70 -34.68 0.30
CA ILE A 486 -9.39 -35.34 0.45
C ILE A 486 -9.58 -36.81 0.07
N ARG A 487 -8.72 -37.29 -0.84
CA ARG A 487 -8.75 -38.68 -1.35
C ARG A 487 -7.35 -39.28 -1.28
N ASN A 488 -7.32 -40.58 -1.04
CA ASN A 488 -6.13 -41.39 -1.28
C ASN A 488 -6.45 -42.32 -2.45
N ASN A 489 -5.76 -42.17 -3.56
CA ASN A 489 -6.11 -42.77 -4.83
C ASN A 489 -7.59 -42.45 -5.21
N SER A 490 -8.39 -43.44 -5.54
CA SER A 490 -9.81 -43.26 -5.82
C SER A 490 -10.71 -43.26 -4.58
N LYS A 491 -10.16 -43.52 -3.38
CA LYS A 491 -10.91 -43.64 -2.12
C LYS A 491 -11.06 -42.28 -1.43
N LYS A 492 -12.29 -41.92 -1.06
CA LYS A 492 -12.57 -40.72 -0.28
C LYS A 492 -12.14 -40.94 1.18
N ILE A 493 -11.49 -39.93 1.79
CA ILE A 493 -11.09 -39.92 3.21
C ILE A 493 -11.92 -38.89 3.96
N MET A 494 -12.07 -37.70 3.41
CA MET A 494 -12.78 -36.59 4.03
C MET A 494 -13.46 -35.73 2.98
N GLN A 495 -14.56 -35.12 3.36
CA GLN A 495 -15.28 -34.17 2.52
C GLN A 495 -15.84 -33.05 3.38
N LEU A 496 -15.65 -31.79 2.95
CA LEU A 496 -16.32 -30.65 3.55
C LEU A 496 -17.56 -30.31 2.71
N THR A 497 -18.71 -30.32 3.35
CA THR A 497 -20.01 -30.07 2.73
C THR A 497 -20.69 -28.88 3.42
N LYS A 498 -21.84 -28.45 2.90
CA LYS A 498 -22.70 -27.46 3.57
C LYS A 498 -23.28 -27.94 4.91
N LYS A 499 -23.21 -29.25 5.21
CA LYS A 499 -23.68 -29.84 6.48
C LYS A 499 -22.59 -29.94 7.52
N GLY A 500 -21.31 -29.84 7.10
CA GLY A 500 -20.16 -30.01 7.95
C GLY A 500 -19.07 -30.88 7.30
N MET A 501 -18.22 -31.43 8.10
CA MET A 501 -17.11 -32.29 7.72
C MET A 501 -17.56 -33.76 7.80
N GLU A 502 -17.42 -34.50 6.72
CA GLU A 502 -17.76 -35.92 6.62
C GLU A 502 -16.49 -36.74 6.48
N PHE A 503 -16.45 -37.90 7.15
CA PHE A 503 -15.32 -38.85 7.16
C PHE A 503 -15.69 -40.16 6.50
N TRP A 504 -14.74 -40.76 5.78
CA TRP A 504 -14.97 -41.93 4.94
C TRP A 504 -13.84 -42.95 5.09
N ASN A 505 -14.22 -44.20 4.96
CA ASN A 505 -13.27 -45.30 4.79
C ASN A 505 -13.56 -45.95 3.42
N GLY A 506 -12.91 -45.41 2.39
CA GLY A 506 -13.19 -45.82 0.99
C GLY A 506 -14.55 -45.39 0.52
N ALA A 507 -15.44 -46.35 0.26
CA ALA A 507 -16.83 -46.09 -0.16
C ALA A 507 -17.80 -45.88 1.02
N ASN A 508 -17.40 -46.30 2.22
CA ASN A 508 -18.27 -46.27 3.40
C ASN A 508 -18.13 -44.94 4.12
N HIS A 509 -19.22 -44.24 4.35
CA HIS A 509 -19.29 -43.12 5.26
C HIS A 509 -19.18 -43.65 6.70
N VAL A 510 -18.35 -43.05 7.54
CA VAL A 510 -18.11 -43.53 8.90
C VAL A 510 -18.52 -42.56 9.98
N GLY A 511 -18.74 -41.29 9.61
CA GLY A 511 -19.20 -40.30 10.56
C GLY A 511 -19.05 -38.89 10.06
N SER A 512 -19.56 -37.94 10.84
CA SER A 512 -19.54 -36.51 10.50
C SER A 512 -19.31 -35.62 11.73
N MET A 513 -18.86 -34.40 11.46
CA MET A 513 -18.80 -33.30 12.42
C MET A 513 -19.48 -32.09 11.81
N GLY A 514 -20.52 -31.58 12.45
CA GLY A 514 -21.31 -30.47 11.95
C GLY A 514 -22.32 -29.92 12.92
N THR A 515 -23.18 -29.04 12.46
CA THR A 515 -24.18 -28.37 13.29
C THR A 515 -25.61 -28.87 13.05
N LYS A 516 -25.79 -29.84 12.14
CA LYS A 516 -27.11 -30.36 11.77
C LYS A 516 -27.29 -31.78 12.23
N GLY A 517 -28.50 -32.06 12.65
CA GLY A 517 -28.93 -33.32 13.19
C GLY A 517 -28.89 -33.34 14.71
N ASN A 518 -29.92 -33.90 15.30
CA ASN A 518 -29.97 -34.15 16.74
C ASN A 518 -30.07 -35.68 16.92
N PRO A 519 -28.96 -36.34 17.30
CA PRO A 519 -28.95 -37.77 17.52
C PRO A 519 -29.75 -38.18 18.77
N PHE A 520 -30.13 -37.23 19.61
CA PHE A 520 -30.86 -37.47 20.84
C PHE A 520 -32.10 -36.56 20.93
N PRO A 521 -33.08 -36.73 20.05
CA PRO A 521 -34.25 -35.85 19.95
C PRO A 521 -35.11 -35.86 21.24
N ASP A 522 -35.04 -36.92 22.02
CA ASP A 522 -35.84 -37.16 23.23
C ASP A 522 -35.09 -36.72 24.51
N LEU A 523 -33.85 -36.31 24.43
CA LEU A 523 -33.08 -35.84 25.59
C LEU A 523 -33.59 -34.46 26.02
N ARG A 524 -34.16 -34.42 27.25
CA ARG A 524 -34.77 -33.23 27.87
C ARG A 524 -33.99 -32.81 29.11
N ASP A 525 -33.98 -31.54 29.41
CA ASP A 525 -33.53 -31.01 30.71
C ASP A 525 -34.62 -31.19 31.78
N GLU A 526 -34.35 -30.80 32.99
CA GLU A 526 -35.27 -30.85 34.14
C GLU A 526 -36.55 -30.02 33.90
N ASN A 527 -36.51 -29.06 32.97
CA ASN A 527 -37.67 -28.22 32.61
C ASN A 527 -38.42 -28.76 31.38
N GLY A 528 -38.02 -29.93 30.85
CA GLY A 528 -38.62 -30.55 29.68
C GLY A 528 -38.19 -29.99 28.33
N ASN A 529 -37.18 -29.10 28.28
CA ASN A 529 -36.67 -28.54 27.03
C ASN A 529 -35.66 -29.49 26.37
N PRO A 530 -35.57 -29.52 25.02
CA PRO A 530 -34.53 -30.27 24.34
C PRO A 530 -33.15 -29.78 24.77
N VAL A 531 -32.30 -30.69 25.25
CA VAL A 531 -30.90 -30.37 25.63
C VAL A 531 -30.07 -30.03 24.39
N ILE A 532 -30.33 -30.71 23.29
CA ILE A 532 -29.67 -30.45 22.00
C ILE A 532 -30.67 -29.82 21.04
N LYS A 533 -30.36 -28.62 20.56
CA LYS A 533 -31.15 -27.92 19.53
C LYS A 533 -30.42 -28.01 18.21
N ASP A 534 -31.15 -28.41 17.16
CA ASP A 534 -30.61 -28.48 15.80
C ASP A 534 -30.07 -27.11 15.35
N GLY A 535 -28.86 -27.11 14.82
CA GLY A 535 -28.17 -25.91 14.34
C GLY A 535 -27.42 -25.08 15.40
N ASN A 536 -27.59 -25.38 16.71
CA ASN A 536 -26.96 -24.60 17.79
C ASN A 536 -25.80 -25.34 18.50
N SER A 537 -25.51 -26.57 18.11
CA SER A 537 -24.48 -27.40 18.75
C SER A 537 -23.56 -28.02 17.71
N LEU A 538 -22.27 -28.11 18.01
CA LEU A 538 -21.34 -28.91 17.23
C LEU A 538 -21.50 -30.38 17.60
N LEU A 539 -21.92 -31.19 16.64
CA LEU A 539 -22.17 -32.62 16.82
C LEU A 539 -21.08 -33.43 16.10
N ILE A 540 -20.59 -34.46 16.77
CA ILE A 540 -19.72 -35.48 16.18
C ILE A 540 -20.54 -36.77 16.19
N THR A 541 -20.87 -37.30 15.03
CA THR A 541 -21.73 -38.46 14.87
C THR A 541 -21.00 -39.56 14.10
N GLY A 542 -21.09 -40.77 14.57
CA GLY A 542 -20.68 -41.97 13.84
C GLY A 542 -21.89 -42.69 13.23
N ASP A 543 -21.67 -43.43 12.17
CA ASP A 543 -22.74 -44.11 11.43
C ASP A 543 -23.11 -45.48 11.98
N ASP A 544 -22.16 -46.15 12.64
CA ASP A 544 -22.40 -47.49 13.20
C ASP A 544 -22.85 -47.39 14.64
N PRO A 545 -24.11 -47.72 14.95
CA PRO A 545 -24.64 -47.61 16.29
C PRO A 545 -24.01 -48.60 17.30
N LYS A 546 -23.28 -49.61 16.83
CA LYS A 546 -22.72 -50.68 17.67
C LYS A 546 -21.23 -50.52 17.92
N THR A 547 -20.49 -49.94 17.01
CA THR A 547 -19.01 -49.92 17.03
C THR A 547 -18.40 -48.54 16.94
N ASN A 548 -19.21 -47.50 16.97
CA ASN A 548 -18.71 -46.13 16.93
C ASN A 548 -17.88 -45.77 18.17
N VAL A 549 -16.67 -45.32 17.95
CA VAL A 549 -15.74 -44.88 18.98
C VAL A 549 -15.25 -43.46 18.64
N ILE A 550 -15.38 -42.54 19.56
CA ILE A 550 -14.66 -41.27 19.54
C ILE A 550 -13.56 -41.36 20.57
N GLY A 551 -12.31 -41.46 20.11
CA GLY A 551 -11.15 -41.62 20.97
C GLY A 551 -10.26 -40.37 20.93
N PHE A 552 -9.82 -39.96 22.13
CA PHE A 552 -8.74 -38.99 22.29
C PHE A 552 -7.53 -39.74 22.86
N SER A 553 -6.53 -39.96 22.03
CA SER A 553 -5.34 -40.74 22.44
C SER A 553 -4.05 -39.99 22.11
N ASN A 554 -3.02 -40.27 22.90
CA ASN A 554 -1.65 -39.86 22.59
C ASN A 554 -0.81 -41.07 22.16
N LYS A 555 0.45 -40.85 21.78
CA LYS A 555 1.39 -41.95 21.41
C LYS A 555 1.62 -43.00 22.50
N LYS A 556 1.22 -42.70 23.74
CA LYS A 556 1.34 -43.63 24.89
C LYS A 556 0.04 -44.38 25.16
N GLY A 557 -0.99 -44.22 24.33
CA GLY A 557 -2.26 -44.93 24.44
C GLY A 557 -3.20 -44.43 25.54
N THR A 558 -2.92 -43.30 26.16
CA THR A 558 -3.81 -42.68 27.16
C THR A 558 -4.78 -41.72 26.49
N GLY A 559 -6.08 -41.89 26.72
CA GLY A 559 -7.10 -41.04 26.16
C GLY A 559 -8.50 -41.38 26.62
N ILE A 560 -9.47 -40.63 26.19
CA ILE A 560 -10.89 -40.86 26.42
C ILE A 560 -11.44 -41.54 25.16
N ALA A 561 -12.01 -42.70 25.28
CA ALA A 561 -12.73 -43.40 24.24
C ALA A 561 -14.23 -43.40 24.60
N ILE A 562 -15.07 -42.95 23.67
CA ILE A 562 -16.52 -43.05 23.79
C ILE A 562 -16.97 -44.11 22.78
N ALA A 563 -17.44 -45.22 23.28
CA ALA A 563 -17.95 -46.32 22.43
C ALA A 563 -19.42 -46.03 22.08
N GLY A 564 -19.80 -46.40 20.85
CA GLY A 564 -21.17 -46.28 20.35
C GLY A 564 -22.17 -47.05 21.19
N GLY A 565 -23.37 -46.57 21.26
CA GLY A 565 -24.46 -47.12 22.04
C GLY A 565 -24.54 -46.65 23.48
N GLN A 566 -23.69 -45.71 23.87
CA GLN A 566 -23.72 -45.13 25.22
C GLN A 566 -23.72 -43.61 25.14
N GLN A 567 -24.50 -42.99 26.04
CA GLN A 567 -24.53 -41.54 26.16
C GLN A 567 -23.57 -41.07 27.23
N PHE A 568 -22.93 -39.95 26.92
CA PHE A 568 -22.01 -39.28 27.82
C PHE A 568 -22.42 -37.78 27.87
N HIS A 569 -22.93 -37.36 29.03
CA HIS A 569 -23.37 -35.98 29.22
C HIS A 569 -22.52 -35.35 30.33
N LEU A 570 -21.85 -34.26 30.00
CA LEU A 570 -21.10 -33.43 30.93
C LEU A 570 -21.81 -32.09 31.07
N GLY A 571 -22.47 -31.91 32.20
CA GLY A 571 -23.13 -30.66 32.56
C GLY A 571 -22.95 -30.45 34.07
N ASN A 572 -23.93 -29.88 34.71
CA ASN A 572 -24.00 -29.89 36.19
C ASN A 572 -24.16 -31.30 36.72
N ASP A 573 -24.68 -32.18 35.88
CA ASP A 573 -24.87 -33.60 36.17
C ASP A 573 -24.10 -34.46 35.19
N PHE A 574 -23.67 -35.61 35.64
CA PHE A 574 -22.90 -36.58 34.88
C PHE A 574 -23.67 -37.91 34.81
N TYR A 575 -24.09 -38.29 33.62
CA TYR A 575 -24.91 -39.48 33.43
C TYR A 575 -24.15 -40.58 32.69
N PHE A 576 -24.14 -41.81 33.21
CA PHE A 576 -23.83 -43.01 32.46
C PHE A 576 -25.16 -43.70 32.10
N ILE A 577 -25.46 -43.74 30.82
CA ILE A 577 -26.65 -44.40 30.32
C ILE A 577 -26.22 -45.59 29.48
N GLY A 578 -26.50 -46.79 29.93
CA GLY A 578 -26.29 -48.01 29.16
C GLY A 578 -27.46 -48.25 28.18
N ILE A 579 -27.16 -48.78 27.01
CA ILE A 579 -28.16 -49.18 26.02
C ILE A 579 -28.49 -50.66 26.20
N ASP A 580 -29.73 -51.01 26.00
CA ASP A 580 -30.25 -52.39 26.00
C ASP A 580 -30.20 -53.14 27.34
N GLY A 581 -30.35 -52.40 28.47
CA GLY A 581 -30.49 -53.05 29.77
C GLY A 581 -29.22 -53.73 30.30
N GLN A 582 -28.08 -53.50 29.69
CA GLN A 582 -26.78 -53.94 30.19
C GLN A 582 -26.29 -53.04 31.28
N ASP A 583 -25.76 -53.58 32.37
CA ASP A 583 -25.20 -52.80 33.44
C ASP A 583 -23.94 -52.05 32.97
N SER A 584 -23.91 -50.74 33.20
CA SER A 584 -22.70 -49.94 32.99
C SER A 584 -21.75 -50.10 34.15
N THR A 585 -20.54 -50.54 33.87
CA THR A 585 -19.50 -50.70 34.91
C THR A 585 -18.59 -49.49 34.91
N ILE A 586 -18.47 -48.83 36.06
CA ILE A 586 -17.50 -47.77 36.28
C ILE A 586 -16.24 -48.39 36.89
N HIS A 587 -15.18 -48.45 36.11
CA HIS A 587 -13.87 -48.78 36.63
C HIS A 587 -13.17 -47.53 37.14
N ALA A 588 -13.32 -47.24 38.39
CA ALA A 588 -12.67 -46.10 39.02
C ALA A 588 -11.81 -46.58 40.21
N LYS A 589 -10.65 -45.98 40.40
CA LYS A 589 -9.81 -46.21 41.55
C LYS A 589 -10.50 -45.73 42.84
N LYS A 590 -11.26 -44.69 42.74
CA LYS A 590 -12.14 -44.11 43.76
C LYS A 590 -13.36 -43.47 43.10
N LEU A 591 -14.53 -43.68 43.65
CA LEU A 591 -15.77 -43.05 43.25
C LEU A 591 -16.35 -42.31 44.45
N PHE A 592 -16.71 -41.03 44.28
CA PHE A 592 -17.36 -40.25 45.32
C PHE A 592 -18.77 -39.89 44.83
N LEU A 593 -19.77 -40.17 45.63
CA LEU A 593 -21.15 -39.74 45.42
C LEU A 593 -21.57 -38.80 46.57
N ASN A 594 -21.99 -37.60 46.22
CA ASN A 594 -22.35 -36.57 47.21
C ASN A 594 -21.29 -36.32 48.29
N GLY A 595 -20.00 -36.32 47.90
CA GLY A 595 -18.85 -36.12 48.78
C GLY A 595 -18.45 -37.32 49.66
N LYS A 596 -19.15 -38.45 49.52
CA LYS A 596 -18.79 -39.70 50.24
C LYS A 596 -18.15 -40.68 49.30
N GLU A 597 -17.04 -41.29 49.74
CA GLU A 597 -16.34 -42.34 48.98
C GLU A 597 -17.22 -43.60 48.93
N VAL A 598 -17.49 -44.10 47.70
CA VAL A 598 -18.16 -45.39 47.51
C VAL A 598 -17.09 -46.49 47.54
N ILE A 599 -17.08 -47.29 48.59
CA ILE A 599 -16.14 -48.40 48.76
C ILE A 599 -16.78 -49.66 48.13
N PRO A 600 -16.17 -50.24 47.05
CA PRO A 600 -16.69 -51.46 46.45
C PRO A 600 -16.59 -52.62 47.48
N GLY A 601 -17.71 -53.31 47.75
CA GLY A 601 -17.77 -54.48 48.54
C GLY A 601 -18.35 -54.33 49.94
N GLN A 602 -18.80 -53.20 50.41
CA GLN A 602 -19.70 -53.08 51.55
C GLN A 602 -21.14 -53.22 51.09
N ASN A 603 -21.68 -54.41 51.17
CA ASN A 603 -23.10 -54.66 51.09
C ASN A 603 -23.79 -53.96 52.30
N GLY A 604 -24.33 -52.84 52.08
CA GLY A 604 -25.32 -52.26 52.99
C GLY A 604 -26.58 -53.12 52.90
N GLY A 605 -26.83 -53.84 53.91
CA GLY A 605 -28.02 -54.66 54.06
C GLY A 605 -29.32 -53.87 53.94
N GLY A 606 -30.27 -54.52 53.43
CA GLY A 606 -31.62 -54.12 53.06
C GLY A 606 -32.29 -53.02 53.87
N GLY A 607 -32.95 -52.22 53.16
CA GLY A 607 -33.96 -51.28 53.64
C GLY A 607 -34.99 -51.06 52.54
N SER A 608 -35.97 -51.92 52.51
CA SER A 608 -37.22 -51.69 51.79
C SER A 608 -37.88 -50.42 52.33
N GLY A 609 -38.12 -49.50 51.50
CA GLY A 609 -38.88 -48.28 51.82
C GLY A 609 -39.46 -47.70 50.54
N ALA A 610 -40.67 -48.13 50.25
CA ALA A 610 -41.55 -47.49 49.25
C ALA A 610 -41.88 -46.06 49.65
N GLY A 611 -42.06 -45.20 48.66
CA GLY A 611 -42.85 -44.05 48.89
C GLY A 611 -42.40 -42.75 48.21
N THR A 612 -43.13 -42.46 47.17
CA THR A 612 -43.52 -41.22 46.44
C THR A 612 -42.43 -40.49 45.69
#